data_5b851be63696fa9c29cc5b0012af5121
#
_entry.id   5b851be63696fa9c29cc5b0012af5121
#
_cell.length_a   1.000
_cell.length_b   1.000
_cell.length_c   1.000
_cell.angle_alpha   90.00
_cell.angle_beta   90.00
_cell.angle_gamma   90.00
#
_symmetry.space_group_name_H-M   'P 1'
#
loop_
_entity.id
_entity.type
_entity.pdbx_description
1 polymer ?
#
loop_
_entity_poly.entity_id
_entity_poly.type
_entity_poly.pdbx_seq_one_letter_code
_entity_poly.pdbx_strand_id
1 'polypeptide(L)'
;MTGPTSWERVQRSAYLNGKPAISPADLRPGTAKMKPPETDPAFEVSLRPPAFSEFTGQVKVRERIELMVAAAKKRNDVLEHVLLSGPPGLGKTTLAYIIANAMGANIKNTSGPVVEKPGELAGLLTSLEKGDVLFIDEIHRLQPTIEEYLYPAMEDYRLDIIIDQGPQARSLRLNLPKFTLVGATTRAGMLSAPLRSRFGMSARLDYYNAEDMQKIIVRSASLLGVDIDTAGAAEIATRSRGTPRTANNLLRWVRDYVQVKAEGKITAELADHALAMLEIDRDGFDQWDKRIIETLIHKFNGGPVGLSSLAVAIGEEAGTLEEVNEPYLIMEGYIKRTPQGRVATANAYKKLGLKPPAGAQQELL
;
A
#
# COMPACT_ATOMS: atom_id res chain seq x y z
N MET A 1 -5.45 -57.61 -16.48
CA MET A 1 -4.33 -57.14 -15.65
C MET A 1 -4.30 -55.64 -15.77
N THR A 2 -4.83 -54.95 -14.79
CA THR A 2 -4.86 -53.47 -14.74
C THR A 2 -3.50 -52.98 -14.24
N GLY A 3 -2.84 -52.15 -15.04
CA GLY A 3 -1.54 -51.56 -14.68
C GLY A 3 -1.69 -50.60 -13.48
N PRO A 4 -0.59 -50.34 -12.74
CA PRO A 4 -0.61 -49.52 -11.55
C PRO A 4 -1.14 -48.11 -11.84
N THR A 5 -2.00 -47.61 -10.96
CA THR A 5 -2.59 -46.26 -11.06
C THR A 5 -1.51 -45.16 -10.96
N SER A 6 -1.83 -43.98 -11.46
CA SER A 6 -0.89 -42.83 -11.42
C SER A 6 -0.39 -42.53 -10.00
N TRP A 7 -1.17 -42.87 -8.98
CA TRP A 7 -0.87 -42.73 -7.58
C TRP A 7 0.20 -43.70 -7.07
N GLU A 8 0.15 -44.98 -7.49
CA GLU A 8 1.14 -45.97 -7.13
C GLU A 8 2.53 -45.66 -7.72
N ARG A 9 2.58 -45.00 -8.86
CA ARG A 9 3.84 -44.51 -9.47
C ARG A 9 4.48 -43.39 -8.68
N VAL A 10 3.68 -42.47 -8.12
CA VAL A 10 4.16 -41.37 -7.27
C VAL A 10 4.73 -41.89 -5.96
N GLN A 11 4.08 -42.87 -5.32
CA GLN A 11 4.58 -43.48 -4.10
C GLN A 11 5.91 -44.24 -4.31
N ARG A 12 6.06 -44.96 -5.41
CA ARG A 12 7.33 -45.64 -5.75
C ARG A 12 8.49 -44.66 -5.97
N SER A 13 8.23 -43.51 -6.57
CA SER A 13 9.24 -42.48 -6.78
C SER A 13 9.69 -41.80 -5.46
N ALA A 14 8.77 -41.64 -4.50
CA ALA A 14 9.08 -41.05 -3.19
C ALA A 14 9.94 -42.02 -2.32
N TYR A 15 9.69 -43.33 -2.40
CA TYR A 15 10.46 -44.34 -1.66
C TYR A 15 11.92 -44.44 -2.10
N LEU A 16 12.18 -44.19 -3.40
CA LEU A 16 13.55 -44.23 -3.96
C LEU A 16 14.39 -42.98 -3.61
N ASN A 17 13.77 -41.91 -3.17
CA ASN A 17 14.43 -40.65 -2.87
C ASN A 17 14.53 -40.34 -1.36
N GLY A 18 14.26 -41.28 -0.46
CA GLY A 18 14.43 -41.13 0.99
C GLY A 18 13.52 -40.10 1.66
N LYS A 19 12.43 -39.68 1.02
CA LYS A 19 11.43 -38.76 1.60
C LYS A 19 10.32 -39.58 2.29
N PRO A 20 9.81 -39.16 3.47
CA PRO A 20 8.72 -39.82 4.14
C PRO A 20 7.46 -39.86 3.25
N ALA A 21 6.76 -40.99 3.21
CA ALA A 21 5.54 -41.12 2.44
C ALA A 21 4.46 -40.18 2.98
N ILE A 22 3.85 -39.40 2.10
CA ILE A 22 2.74 -38.50 2.43
C ILE A 22 1.50 -39.32 2.69
N SER A 23 0.92 -39.25 3.88
CA SER A 23 -0.32 -39.95 4.26
C SER A 23 -1.54 -39.35 3.54
N PRO A 24 -2.54 -40.14 3.17
CA PRO A 24 -3.82 -39.61 2.69
C PRO A 24 -4.54 -38.67 3.67
N ALA A 25 -4.17 -38.71 4.95
CA ALA A 25 -4.65 -37.76 5.95
C ALA A 25 -4.06 -36.35 5.81
N ASP A 26 -2.90 -36.24 5.15
CA ASP A 26 -2.23 -34.96 4.89
C ASP A 26 -2.81 -34.23 3.66
N LEU A 27 -3.69 -34.90 2.92
CA LEU A 27 -4.39 -34.38 1.74
C LEU A 27 -5.80 -33.85 2.03
N ARG A 28 -6.18 -33.71 3.30
CA ARG A 28 -7.36 -32.89 3.58
C ARG A 28 -7.13 -31.52 3.03
N PRO A 29 -8.10 -30.88 2.33
CA PRO A 29 -8.01 -29.49 2.00
C PRO A 29 -7.95 -28.72 3.33
N GLY A 30 -6.73 -28.56 3.83
CA GLY A 30 -6.44 -27.63 4.88
C GLY A 30 -6.87 -26.28 4.32
N THR A 31 -7.62 -25.54 5.09
CA THR A 31 -7.80 -24.09 4.94
C THR A 31 -6.41 -23.43 5.01
N ALA A 32 -5.57 -23.69 4.01
CA ALA A 32 -4.37 -22.92 3.79
C ALA A 32 -4.88 -21.50 3.53
N LYS A 33 -4.73 -20.65 4.51
CA LYS A 33 -4.92 -19.21 4.35
C LYS A 33 -4.03 -18.81 3.18
N MET A 34 -4.59 -18.68 1.99
CA MET A 34 -3.92 -18.03 0.89
C MET A 34 -3.83 -16.55 1.32
N LYS A 35 -2.73 -16.20 1.95
CA LYS A 35 -2.34 -14.79 2.02
C LYS A 35 -2.26 -14.29 0.58
N PRO A 36 -2.77 -13.09 0.28
CA PRO A 36 -2.46 -12.45 -0.99
C PRO A 36 -0.94 -12.49 -1.15
N PRO A 37 -0.42 -12.74 -2.36
CA PRO A 37 1.01 -12.91 -2.58
C PRO A 37 1.75 -11.74 -1.93
N GLU A 38 2.62 -12.05 -0.98
CA GLU A 38 3.45 -11.04 -0.32
C GLU A 38 4.20 -10.31 -1.44
N THR A 39 4.06 -8.99 -1.45
CA THR A 39 4.68 -8.16 -2.49
C THR A 39 6.19 -8.36 -2.42
N ASP A 40 6.78 -8.89 -3.48
CA ASP A 40 8.23 -8.96 -3.63
C ASP A 40 8.76 -7.52 -3.72
N PRO A 41 9.52 -7.02 -2.72
CA PRO A 41 10.03 -5.66 -2.74
C PRO A 41 10.89 -5.35 -3.97
N ALA A 42 11.66 -6.33 -4.48
CA ALA A 42 12.48 -6.18 -5.67
C ALA A 42 11.61 -6.00 -6.92
N PHE A 43 10.50 -6.71 -7.01
CA PHE A 43 9.53 -6.56 -8.07
C PHE A 43 8.88 -5.17 -8.08
N GLU A 44 8.42 -4.68 -6.92
CA GLU A 44 7.87 -3.32 -6.83
C GLU A 44 8.89 -2.24 -7.24
N VAL A 45 10.15 -2.40 -6.84
CA VAL A 45 11.21 -1.45 -7.18
C VAL A 45 11.44 -1.41 -8.70
N SER A 46 11.42 -2.56 -9.39
CA SER A 46 11.65 -2.63 -10.83
C SER A 46 10.58 -1.90 -11.67
N LEU A 47 9.37 -1.75 -11.15
CA LEU A 47 8.26 -1.09 -11.83
C LEU A 47 8.12 0.41 -11.49
N ARG A 48 8.91 0.93 -10.55
CA ARG A 48 8.80 2.34 -10.14
C ARG A 48 9.24 3.27 -11.27
N PRO A 49 8.43 4.30 -11.60
CA PRO A 49 8.88 5.36 -12.50
C PRO A 49 10.03 6.16 -11.87
N PRO A 50 11.12 6.42 -12.61
CA PRO A 50 12.28 7.16 -12.11
C PRO A 50 12.11 8.68 -12.19
N ALA A 51 11.15 9.18 -12.98
CA ALA A 51 10.97 10.60 -13.25
C ALA A 51 9.49 11.00 -13.22
N PHE A 52 9.23 12.31 -13.05
CA PHE A 52 7.88 12.86 -13.06
C PHE A 52 7.15 12.59 -14.38
N SER A 53 7.85 12.63 -15.52
CA SER A 53 7.27 12.37 -16.83
C SER A 53 6.68 10.97 -17.00
N GLU A 54 7.18 10.01 -16.23
CA GLU A 54 6.68 8.63 -16.22
C GLU A 54 5.67 8.35 -15.11
N PHE A 55 5.50 9.30 -14.18
CA PHE A 55 4.57 9.17 -13.07
C PHE A 55 3.16 9.53 -13.54
N THR A 56 2.35 8.53 -13.79
CA THR A 56 0.97 8.68 -14.25
C THR A 56 0.04 9.11 -13.12
N GLY A 57 -0.95 9.95 -13.44
CA GLY A 57 -1.98 10.41 -12.51
C GLY A 57 -1.48 11.45 -11.51
N GLN A 58 -2.27 11.71 -10.45
CA GLN A 58 -1.96 12.67 -9.38
C GLN A 58 -1.53 14.06 -9.90
N VAL A 59 -2.12 14.52 -11.00
CA VAL A 59 -1.64 15.66 -11.81
C VAL A 59 -1.36 16.89 -10.95
N LYS A 60 -2.32 17.29 -10.10
CA LYS A 60 -2.17 18.48 -9.24
C LYS A 60 -1.03 18.37 -8.23
N VAL A 61 -0.81 17.17 -7.69
CA VAL A 61 0.29 16.90 -6.73
C VAL A 61 1.61 16.94 -7.47
N ARG A 62 1.70 16.27 -8.60
CA ARG A 62 2.88 16.22 -9.46
C ARG A 62 3.32 17.61 -9.88
N GLU A 63 2.44 18.40 -10.48
CA GLU A 63 2.73 19.76 -10.95
C GLU A 63 3.25 20.67 -9.83
N ARG A 64 2.68 20.58 -8.63
CA ARG A 64 3.15 21.37 -7.48
C ARG A 64 4.55 20.95 -7.05
N ILE A 65 4.83 19.66 -6.97
CA ILE A 65 6.15 19.16 -6.58
C ILE A 65 7.19 19.51 -7.66
N GLU A 66 6.85 19.35 -8.95
CA GLU A 66 7.71 19.75 -10.08
C GLU A 66 8.08 21.23 -10.00
N LEU A 67 7.10 22.10 -9.73
CA LEU A 67 7.34 23.54 -9.56
C LEU A 67 8.28 23.84 -8.39
N MET A 68 8.07 23.17 -7.24
CA MET A 68 8.93 23.35 -6.06
C MET A 68 10.38 22.90 -6.33
N VAL A 69 10.54 21.73 -6.98
CA VAL A 69 11.85 21.20 -7.39
C VAL A 69 12.54 22.17 -8.36
N ALA A 70 11.84 22.65 -9.37
CA ALA A 70 12.38 23.62 -10.33
C ALA A 70 12.81 24.94 -9.64
N ALA A 71 12.00 25.43 -8.70
CA ALA A 71 12.31 26.63 -7.94
C ALA A 71 13.52 26.44 -7.01
N ALA A 72 13.62 25.32 -6.30
CA ALA A 72 14.77 24.99 -5.45
C ALA A 72 16.07 24.91 -6.26
N LYS A 73 16.04 24.21 -7.41
CA LYS A 73 17.19 24.14 -8.33
C LYS A 73 17.61 25.50 -8.85
N LYS A 74 16.64 26.37 -9.22
CA LYS A 74 16.94 27.72 -9.69
C LYS A 74 17.61 28.60 -8.62
N ARG A 75 17.25 28.38 -7.34
CA ARG A 75 17.88 29.07 -6.20
C ARG A 75 19.19 28.42 -5.74
N ASN A 76 19.56 27.26 -6.28
CA ASN A 76 20.66 26.41 -5.81
C ASN A 76 20.55 26.09 -4.31
N ASP A 77 19.35 25.78 -3.84
CA ASP A 77 19.06 25.48 -2.45
C ASP A 77 18.36 24.10 -2.34
N VAL A 78 18.23 23.56 -1.12
CA VAL A 78 17.50 22.33 -0.86
C VAL A 78 16.00 22.52 -1.07
N LEU A 79 15.29 21.46 -1.36
CA LEU A 79 13.84 21.46 -1.41
C LEU A 79 13.29 21.60 0.02
N GLU A 80 12.22 22.34 0.20
CA GLU A 80 11.47 22.37 1.46
C GLU A 80 10.95 20.97 1.81
N HIS A 81 10.73 20.71 3.11
CA HIS A 81 10.21 19.42 3.58
C HIS A 81 8.83 19.14 3.03
N VAL A 82 8.60 17.89 2.58
CA VAL A 82 7.36 17.47 1.93
C VAL A 82 6.67 16.34 2.72
N LEU A 83 5.39 16.52 3.01
CA LEU A 83 4.54 15.48 3.60
C LEU A 83 3.64 14.88 2.53
N LEU A 84 3.80 13.58 2.29
CA LEU A 84 2.95 12.79 1.39
C LEU A 84 1.95 11.98 2.20
N SER A 85 0.66 12.20 1.98
CA SER A 85 -0.41 11.49 2.69
C SER A 85 -1.33 10.75 1.73
N GLY A 86 -2.04 9.75 2.23
CA GLY A 86 -3.05 9.00 1.45
C GLY A 86 -2.98 7.50 1.69
N PRO A 87 -3.97 6.75 1.19
CA PRO A 87 -4.04 5.30 1.30
C PRO A 87 -2.75 4.57 0.91
N PRO A 88 -2.55 3.32 1.35
CA PRO A 88 -1.38 2.54 0.95
C PRO A 88 -1.40 2.22 -0.55
N GLY A 89 -0.23 2.03 -1.15
CA GLY A 89 -0.10 1.59 -2.55
C GLY A 89 -0.30 2.66 -3.63
N LEU A 90 -0.46 3.94 -3.27
CA LEU A 90 -0.71 5.05 -4.21
C LEU A 90 0.56 5.73 -4.77
N GLY A 91 1.76 5.29 -4.39
CA GLY A 91 3.01 5.82 -4.93
C GLY A 91 3.71 6.87 -4.08
N LYS A 92 3.40 7.01 -2.77
CA LYS A 92 4.10 7.94 -1.86
C LYS A 92 5.61 7.75 -1.87
N THR A 93 6.06 6.51 -1.67
CA THR A 93 7.48 6.15 -1.73
C THR A 93 8.08 6.43 -3.11
N THR A 94 7.35 6.12 -4.18
CA THR A 94 7.78 6.42 -5.55
C THR A 94 8.03 7.90 -5.77
N LEU A 95 7.13 8.77 -5.31
CA LEU A 95 7.31 10.22 -5.39
C LEU A 95 8.53 10.70 -4.61
N ALA A 96 8.84 10.12 -3.44
CA ALA A 96 10.04 10.46 -2.70
C ALA A 96 11.31 10.16 -3.50
N TYR A 97 11.37 9.02 -4.19
CA TYR A 97 12.49 8.69 -5.09
C TYR A 97 12.57 9.62 -6.30
N ILE A 98 11.43 9.94 -6.91
CA ILE A 98 11.38 10.89 -8.03
C ILE A 98 11.87 12.27 -7.61
N ILE A 99 11.48 12.74 -6.42
CA ILE A 99 11.98 14.01 -5.84
C ILE A 99 13.49 13.99 -5.70
N ALA A 100 14.04 12.92 -5.09
CA ALA A 100 15.49 12.79 -4.93
C ALA A 100 16.21 12.77 -6.27
N ASN A 101 15.76 11.96 -7.21
CA ASN A 101 16.31 11.90 -8.57
C ASN A 101 16.25 13.27 -9.28
N ALA A 102 15.10 13.94 -9.20
CA ALA A 102 14.91 15.25 -9.82
C ALA A 102 15.81 16.32 -9.19
N MET A 103 16.08 16.25 -7.89
CA MET A 103 17.03 17.14 -7.20
C MET A 103 18.50 16.77 -7.48
N GLY A 104 18.79 15.57 -8.00
CA GLY A 104 20.14 15.03 -8.13
C GLY A 104 20.74 14.66 -6.78
N ALA A 105 19.93 14.26 -5.83
CA ALA A 105 20.26 14.01 -4.43
C ALA A 105 20.24 12.50 -4.11
N ASN A 106 21.05 12.08 -3.14
CA ASN A 106 20.91 10.74 -2.57
C ASN A 106 19.66 10.68 -1.69
N ILE A 107 19.09 9.48 -1.57
CA ILE A 107 17.95 9.25 -0.68
C ILE A 107 18.31 8.21 0.38
N LYS A 108 18.09 8.56 1.65
CA LYS A 108 18.17 7.65 2.78
C LYS A 108 16.77 7.32 3.26
N ASN A 109 16.49 6.03 3.38
CA ASN A 109 15.16 5.54 3.71
C ASN A 109 15.12 4.97 5.12
N THR A 110 14.06 5.30 5.84
CA THR A 110 13.67 4.65 7.10
C THR A 110 12.16 4.64 7.21
N SER A 111 11.65 4.10 8.30
CA SER A 111 10.22 4.16 8.63
C SER A 111 10.02 4.48 10.10
N GLY A 112 8.86 5.06 10.44
CA GLY A 112 8.53 5.42 11.81
C GLY A 112 8.73 4.28 12.82
N PRO A 113 8.24 3.04 12.53
CA PRO A 113 8.44 1.90 13.42
C PRO A 113 9.89 1.46 13.64
N VAL A 114 10.78 1.74 12.71
CA VAL A 114 12.20 1.33 12.78
C VAL A 114 13.00 2.28 13.65
N VAL A 115 12.62 3.55 13.71
CA VAL A 115 13.31 4.56 14.53
C VAL A 115 12.75 4.52 15.94
N GLU A 116 13.33 3.70 16.80
CA GLU A 116 12.86 3.49 18.16
C GLU A 116 13.55 4.39 19.19
N LYS A 117 14.79 4.80 18.90
CA LYS A 117 15.64 5.55 19.85
C LYS A 117 16.17 6.84 19.23
N PRO A 118 16.31 7.92 20.03
CA PRO A 118 16.90 9.17 19.56
C PRO A 118 18.29 9.01 18.91
N GLY A 119 19.11 8.08 19.42
CA GLY A 119 20.43 7.80 18.86
C GLY A 119 20.39 7.24 17.42
N GLU A 120 19.38 6.48 17.06
CA GLU A 120 19.18 5.96 15.71
C GLU A 120 18.83 7.09 14.74
N LEU A 121 17.92 7.99 15.14
CA LEU A 121 17.62 9.20 14.38
C LEU A 121 18.87 10.09 14.24
N ALA A 122 19.63 10.27 15.33
CA ALA A 122 20.85 11.05 15.30
C ALA A 122 21.88 10.46 14.33
N GLY A 123 22.06 9.15 14.32
CA GLY A 123 22.92 8.45 13.38
C GLY A 123 22.50 8.65 11.92
N LEU A 124 21.20 8.59 11.64
CA LEU A 124 20.66 8.87 10.31
C LEU A 124 20.92 10.32 9.89
N LEU A 125 20.56 11.30 10.73
CA LEU A 125 20.69 12.72 10.43
C LEU A 125 22.15 13.16 10.24
N THR A 126 23.07 12.69 11.08
CA THR A 126 24.50 13.00 10.98
C THR A 126 25.20 12.33 9.79
N SER A 127 24.60 11.28 9.24
CA SER A 127 25.11 10.61 8.04
C SER A 127 24.66 11.24 6.72
N LEU A 128 23.77 12.26 6.77
CA LEU A 128 23.30 12.97 5.57
C LEU A 128 24.39 13.91 5.04
N GLU A 129 24.40 14.08 3.73
CA GLU A 129 25.18 15.10 3.03
C GLU A 129 24.30 16.29 2.62
N LYS A 130 24.93 17.37 2.22
CA LYS A 130 24.19 18.57 1.78
C LYS A 130 23.34 18.26 0.55
N GLY A 131 22.04 18.47 0.68
CA GLY A 131 21.07 18.25 -0.39
C GLY A 131 20.41 16.88 -0.37
N ASP A 132 20.87 15.95 0.45
CA ASP A 132 20.27 14.62 0.57
C ASP A 132 18.78 14.67 0.94
N VAL A 133 18.06 13.63 0.54
CA VAL A 133 16.66 13.40 0.92
C VAL A 133 16.62 12.34 2.00
N LEU A 134 16.04 12.67 3.16
CA LEU A 134 15.65 11.69 4.17
C LEU A 134 14.18 11.32 3.96
N PHE A 135 13.91 10.07 3.64
CA PHE A 135 12.54 9.56 3.51
C PHE A 135 12.16 8.75 4.76
N ILE A 136 11.05 9.15 5.41
CA ILE A 136 10.48 8.42 6.55
C ILE A 136 9.09 7.94 6.17
N ASP A 137 8.95 6.62 5.95
CA ASP A 137 7.64 6.00 5.71
C ASP A 137 6.90 5.81 7.04
N GLU A 138 5.57 5.83 6.99
CA GLU A 138 4.68 5.76 8.17
C GLU A 138 5.14 6.70 9.32
N ILE A 139 5.49 7.93 8.96
CA ILE A 139 6.05 8.93 9.89
C ILE A 139 5.14 9.20 11.11
N HIS A 140 3.82 8.96 11.00
CA HIS A 140 2.87 9.06 12.12
C HIS A 140 3.08 8.02 13.23
N ARG A 141 3.94 7.03 13.00
CA ARG A 141 4.30 5.99 13.97
C ARG A 141 5.58 6.31 14.75
N LEU A 142 6.18 7.46 14.49
CA LEU A 142 7.28 7.95 15.33
C LEU A 142 6.79 8.19 16.76
N GLN A 143 7.63 7.84 17.72
CA GLN A 143 7.36 8.17 19.11
C GLN A 143 7.48 9.69 19.34
N PRO A 144 6.69 10.29 20.25
CA PRO A 144 6.77 11.73 20.51
C PRO A 144 8.18 12.23 20.87
N THR A 145 8.94 11.41 21.62
CA THR A 145 10.34 11.71 21.97
C THR A 145 11.25 11.80 20.74
N ILE A 146 10.97 11.04 19.68
CA ILE A 146 11.72 11.08 18.42
C ILE A 146 11.31 12.31 17.60
N GLU A 147 10.00 12.65 17.59
CA GLU A 147 9.52 13.85 16.91
C GLU A 147 10.20 15.12 17.46
N GLU A 148 10.43 15.21 18.79
CA GLU A 148 11.09 16.34 19.42
C GLU A 148 12.51 16.58 18.91
N TYR A 149 13.24 15.54 18.52
CA TYR A 149 14.55 15.65 17.88
C TYR A 149 14.46 16.09 16.41
N LEU A 150 13.36 15.76 15.73
CA LEU A 150 13.14 16.19 14.34
C LEU A 150 12.86 17.68 14.22
N TYR A 151 12.22 18.31 15.21
CA TYR A 151 11.82 19.70 15.11
C TYR A 151 13.03 20.65 14.85
N PRO A 152 14.09 20.67 15.68
CA PRO A 152 15.24 21.53 15.41
C PRO A 152 16.04 21.07 14.17
N ALA A 153 15.98 19.76 13.83
CA ALA A 153 16.62 19.25 12.63
C ALA A 153 15.97 19.80 11.34
N MET A 154 14.63 19.94 11.35
CA MET A 154 13.88 20.46 10.20
C MET A 154 13.95 21.98 10.10
N GLU A 155 13.89 22.70 11.21
CA GLU A 155 13.85 24.17 11.20
C GLU A 155 15.23 24.81 11.05
N ASP A 156 16.18 24.34 11.86
CA ASP A 156 17.48 25.00 12.04
C ASP A 156 18.65 24.15 11.56
N TYR A 157 18.41 22.94 11.01
CA TYR A 157 19.46 21.99 10.62
C TYR A 157 20.44 21.72 11.75
N ARG A 158 19.94 21.47 12.95
CA ARG A 158 20.72 21.18 14.15
C ARG A 158 20.08 20.05 14.96
N LEU A 159 20.91 19.37 15.73
CA LEU A 159 20.48 18.31 16.62
C LEU A 159 21.06 18.55 18.00
N ASP A 160 20.22 18.63 19.01
CA ASP A 160 20.61 18.76 20.40
C ASP A 160 20.55 17.38 21.07
N ILE A 161 21.70 16.78 21.39
CA ILE A 161 21.80 15.44 22.01
C ILE A 161 22.11 15.62 23.48
N ILE A 162 21.31 14.99 24.34
CA ILE A 162 21.58 14.91 25.79
C ILE A 162 22.51 13.71 26.03
N ILE A 163 23.73 13.97 26.51
CA ILE A 163 24.77 12.93 26.68
C ILE A 163 24.65 12.24 28.04
N ASP A 164 24.22 12.95 29.09
CA ASP A 164 24.16 12.44 30.47
C ASP A 164 22.78 12.57 31.04
N GLN A 165 22.44 11.70 32.01
CA GLN A 165 21.20 11.77 32.78
C GLN A 165 21.48 12.38 34.17
N GLY A 166 20.63 13.27 34.63
CA GLY A 166 20.68 13.84 35.97
C GLY A 166 20.93 15.35 36.02
N PRO A 167 21.17 15.93 37.21
CA PRO A 167 21.30 17.38 37.39
C PRO A 167 22.49 18.03 36.66
N GLN A 168 23.43 17.23 36.18
CA GLN A 168 24.60 17.70 35.41
C GLN A 168 24.55 17.27 33.93
N ALA A 169 23.36 16.98 33.41
CA ALA A 169 23.17 16.60 32.02
C ALA A 169 23.78 17.65 31.09
N ARG A 170 24.65 17.22 30.18
CA ARG A 170 25.25 18.06 29.15
C ARG A 170 24.54 17.82 27.82
N SER A 171 24.20 18.92 27.15
CA SER A 171 23.69 18.85 25.77
C SER A 171 24.84 19.13 24.79
N LEU A 172 24.98 18.25 23.79
CA LEU A 172 25.86 18.46 22.65
C LEU A 172 24.99 18.95 21.47
N ARG A 173 25.32 20.11 20.96
CA ARG A 173 24.69 20.64 19.74
C ARG A 173 25.53 20.27 18.53
N LEU A 174 24.90 19.56 17.57
CA LEU A 174 25.47 19.20 16.28
C LEU A 174 24.80 19.99 15.17
N ASN A 175 25.59 20.61 14.30
CA ASN A 175 25.07 21.21 13.07
C ASN A 175 24.92 20.11 12.02
N LEU A 176 23.78 20.08 11.37
CA LEU A 176 23.46 19.17 10.28
C LEU A 176 23.63 19.88 8.92
N PRO A 177 24.02 19.16 7.87
CA PRO A 177 23.94 19.69 6.54
C PRO A 177 22.47 19.97 6.18
N LYS A 178 22.21 20.96 5.33
CA LYS A 178 20.84 21.18 4.82
C LYS A 178 20.39 19.97 4.04
N PHE A 179 19.22 19.44 4.37
CA PHE A 179 18.61 18.27 3.76
C PHE A 179 17.11 18.48 3.54
N THR A 180 16.50 17.62 2.76
CA THR A 180 15.04 17.57 2.57
C THR A 180 14.46 16.38 3.31
N LEU A 181 13.50 16.59 4.20
CA LEU A 181 12.68 15.51 4.77
C LEU A 181 11.45 15.29 3.87
N VAL A 182 11.27 14.06 3.40
CA VAL A 182 10.02 13.61 2.79
C VAL A 182 9.36 12.61 3.75
N GLY A 183 8.28 13.03 4.39
CA GLY A 183 7.48 12.15 5.26
C GLY A 183 6.34 11.51 4.46
N ALA A 184 6.08 10.22 4.67
CA ALA A 184 4.91 9.55 4.13
C ALA A 184 4.02 9.00 5.26
N THR A 185 2.70 9.10 5.07
CA THR A 185 1.73 8.61 6.06
C THR A 185 0.44 8.14 5.43
N THR A 186 -0.13 7.08 5.97
CA THR A 186 -1.51 6.66 5.69
C THR A 186 -2.53 7.38 6.57
N ARG A 187 -2.11 7.94 7.71
CA ARG A 187 -2.96 8.53 8.75
C ARG A 187 -2.51 9.95 9.11
N ALA A 188 -2.69 10.89 8.19
CA ALA A 188 -2.28 12.30 8.40
C ALA A 188 -2.87 12.95 9.65
N GLY A 189 -4.05 12.50 10.10
CA GLY A 189 -4.70 12.98 11.33
C GLY A 189 -3.99 12.57 12.62
N MET A 190 -3.10 11.56 12.58
CA MET A 190 -2.34 11.11 13.75
C MET A 190 -1.02 11.86 13.93
N LEU A 191 -0.58 12.65 12.95
CA LEU A 191 0.60 13.50 13.08
C LEU A 191 0.35 14.62 14.09
N SER A 192 1.33 14.86 14.94
CA SER A 192 1.30 16.01 15.85
C SER A 192 1.21 17.32 15.06
N ALA A 193 0.49 18.30 15.60
CA ALA A 193 0.39 19.61 14.97
C ALA A 193 1.77 20.30 14.81
N PRO A 194 2.71 20.21 15.79
CA PRO A 194 4.06 20.74 15.63
C PRO A 194 4.84 20.11 14.48
N LEU A 195 4.77 18.77 14.30
CA LEU A 195 5.46 18.12 13.20
C LEU A 195 4.87 18.52 11.84
N ARG A 196 3.53 18.54 11.77
CA ARG A 196 2.82 18.89 10.52
C ARG A 196 3.14 20.31 10.04
N SER A 197 3.23 21.28 10.96
CA SER A 197 3.49 22.70 10.61
C SER A 197 4.90 22.93 10.04
N ARG A 198 5.82 22.00 10.22
CA ARG A 198 7.21 22.09 9.74
C ARG A 198 7.41 21.59 8.31
N PHE A 199 6.38 21.00 7.73
CA PHE A 199 6.40 20.67 6.31
C PHE A 199 5.98 21.88 5.48
N GLY A 200 6.85 22.33 4.56
CA GLY A 200 6.56 23.42 3.65
C GLY A 200 5.45 23.06 2.64
N MET A 201 5.29 21.76 2.35
CA MET A 201 4.20 21.27 1.51
C MET A 201 3.60 19.97 2.09
N SER A 202 2.27 19.94 2.14
CA SER A 202 1.51 18.70 2.37
C SER A 202 0.73 18.33 1.11
N ALA A 203 0.93 17.13 0.60
CA ALA A 203 0.26 16.61 -0.58
C ALA A 203 -0.50 15.32 -0.24
N ARG A 204 -1.77 15.27 -0.61
CA ARG A 204 -2.59 14.08 -0.50
C ARG A 204 -2.68 13.39 -1.84
N LEU A 205 -2.37 12.09 -1.86
CA LEU A 205 -2.59 11.21 -3.00
C LEU A 205 -3.97 10.56 -2.84
N ASP A 206 -4.70 10.54 -3.93
CA ASP A 206 -6.02 9.93 -4.00
C ASP A 206 -6.00 8.68 -4.88
N TYR A 207 -7.07 7.87 -4.82
CA TYR A 207 -7.21 6.71 -5.67
C TYR A 207 -7.17 7.10 -7.15
N TYR A 208 -6.59 6.23 -7.96
CA TYR A 208 -6.48 6.43 -9.40
C TYR A 208 -7.80 6.08 -10.08
N ASN A 209 -8.17 6.84 -11.09
CA ASN A 209 -9.25 6.47 -11.99
C ASN A 209 -8.83 5.31 -12.91
N ALA A 210 -9.80 4.67 -13.56
CA ALA A 210 -9.56 3.50 -14.41
C ALA A 210 -8.64 3.82 -15.60
N GLU A 211 -8.73 5.02 -16.18
CA GLU A 211 -7.91 5.44 -17.32
C GLU A 211 -6.43 5.56 -16.96
N ASP A 212 -6.11 6.25 -15.87
CA ASP A 212 -4.72 6.37 -15.39
C ASP A 212 -4.18 5.02 -14.93
N MET A 213 -5.02 4.19 -14.31
CA MET A 213 -4.63 2.84 -13.90
C MET A 213 -4.30 1.97 -15.10
N GLN A 214 -5.07 2.05 -16.18
CA GLN A 214 -4.79 1.34 -17.42
C GLN A 214 -3.43 1.74 -18.01
N LYS A 215 -3.10 3.04 -18.01
CA LYS A 215 -1.77 3.52 -18.45
C LYS A 215 -0.63 2.93 -17.60
N ILE A 216 -0.83 2.86 -16.28
CA ILE A 216 0.15 2.24 -15.37
C ILE A 216 0.34 0.76 -15.69
N ILE A 217 -0.74 0.01 -15.92
CA ILE A 217 -0.70 -1.42 -16.23
C ILE A 217 0.02 -1.66 -17.56
N VAL A 218 -0.30 -0.90 -18.60
CA VAL A 218 0.36 -1.01 -19.92
C VAL A 218 1.86 -0.75 -19.80
N ARG A 219 2.26 0.30 -19.07
CA ARG A 219 3.67 0.58 -18.78
C ARG A 219 4.34 -0.56 -18.02
N SER A 220 3.69 -1.06 -16.96
CA SER A 220 4.21 -2.17 -16.17
C SER A 220 4.34 -3.46 -16.98
N ALA A 221 3.37 -3.77 -17.83
CA ALA A 221 3.41 -4.92 -18.74
C ALA A 221 4.61 -4.81 -19.71
N SER A 222 4.84 -3.64 -20.29
CA SER A 222 6.01 -3.39 -21.17
C SER A 222 7.33 -3.62 -20.43
N LEU A 223 7.47 -3.14 -19.18
CA LEU A 223 8.67 -3.37 -18.37
C LEU A 223 8.89 -4.84 -18.01
N LEU A 224 7.79 -5.60 -17.91
CA LEU A 224 7.83 -7.05 -17.63
C LEU A 224 8.01 -7.89 -18.89
N GLY A 225 8.07 -7.28 -20.07
CA GLY A 225 8.16 -7.99 -21.34
C GLY A 225 6.92 -8.83 -21.66
N VAL A 226 5.73 -8.36 -21.26
CA VAL A 226 4.45 -9.06 -21.45
C VAL A 226 3.55 -8.24 -22.38
N ASP A 227 3.05 -8.90 -23.42
CA ASP A 227 2.08 -8.29 -24.30
C ASP A 227 0.70 -8.27 -23.65
N ILE A 228 0.07 -7.10 -23.69
CA ILE A 228 -1.29 -6.88 -23.17
C ILE A 228 -2.08 -6.02 -24.15
N ASP A 229 -3.34 -6.35 -24.37
CA ASP A 229 -4.21 -5.47 -25.14
C ASP A 229 -4.94 -4.45 -24.26
N THR A 230 -5.58 -3.48 -24.90
CA THR A 230 -6.30 -2.41 -24.21
C THR A 230 -7.42 -2.96 -23.33
N ALA A 231 -8.10 -4.01 -23.77
CA ALA A 231 -9.22 -4.61 -23.06
C ALA A 231 -8.74 -5.41 -21.83
N GLY A 232 -7.64 -6.17 -21.96
CA GLY A 232 -7.02 -6.87 -20.84
C GLY A 232 -6.46 -5.91 -19.78
N ALA A 233 -5.85 -4.80 -20.21
CA ALA A 233 -5.40 -3.76 -19.30
C ALA A 233 -6.57 -3.09 -18.58
N ALA A 234 -7.70 -2.82 -19.26
CA ALA A 234 -8.90 -2.27 -18.66
C ALA A 234 -9.52 -3.22 -17.63
N GLU A 235 -9.54 -4.52 -17.93
CA GLU A 235 -10.06 -5.55 -17.00
C GLU A 235 -9.28 -5.60 -15.68
N ILE A 236 -7.94 -5.58 -15.77
CA ILE A 236 -7.09 -5.52 -14.58
C ILE A 236 -7.26 -4.17 -13.84
N ALA A 237 -7.35 -3.06 -14.58
CA ALA A 237 -7.50 -1.72 -14.02
C ALA A 237 -8.78 -1.60 -13.17
N THR A 238 -9.89 -2.09 -13.69
CA THR A 238 -11.19 -2.06 -13.00
C THR A 238 -11.15 -2.81 -11.66
N ARG A 239 -10.44 -3.95 -11.60
CA ARG A 239 -10.34 -4.78 -10.39
C ARG A 239 -9.20 -4.38 -9.44
N SER A 240 -8.41 -3.35 -9.79
CA SER A 240 -7.24 -2.93 -9.01
C SER A 240 -7.55 -2.02 -7.82
N ARG A 241 -8.83 -1.72 -7.56
CA ARG A 241 -9.27 -0.86 -6.45
C ARG A 241 -8.62 0.53 -6.46
N GLY A 242 -8.31 1.05 -7.64
CA GLY A 242 -7.67 2.36 -7.78
C GLY A 242 -6.26 2.48 -7.18
N THR A 243 -5.56 1.36 -6.90
CA THR A 243 -4.21 1.38 -6.32
C THR A 243 -3.18 0.73 -7.24
N PRO A 244 -2.11 1.45 -7.64
CA PRO A 244 -1.05 0.91 -8.49
C PRO A 244 -0.39 -0.37 -7.96
N ARG A 245 -0.23 -0.50 -6.64
CA ARG A 245 0.31 -1.72 -6.02
C ARG A 245 -0.56 -2.92 -6.29
N THR A 246 -1.87 -2.81 -6.09
CA THR A 246 -2.83 -3.88 -6.40
C THR A 246 -2.82 -4.19 -7.89
N ALA A 247 -2.83 -3.17 -8.76
CA ALA A 247 -2.79 -3.36 -10.21
C ALA A 247 -1.56 -4.16 -10.65
N ASN A 248 -0.37 -3.82 -10.14
CA ASN A 248 0.86 -4.54 -10.46
C ASN A 248 0.85 -5.99 -9.95
N ASN A 249 0.28 -6.24 -8.77
CA ASN A 249 0.14 -7.59 -8.25
C ASN A 249 -0.83 -8.43 -9.09
N LEU A 250 -1.96 -7.85 -9.51
CA LEU A 250 -2.90 -8.51 -10.41
C LEU A 250 -2.28 -8.79 -11.77
N LEU A 251 -1.56 -7.81 -12.34
CA LEU A 251 -0.84 -7.98 -13.61
C LEU A 251 0.17 -9.12 -13.52
N ARG A 252 0.94 -9.21 -12.43
CA ARG A 252 1.89 -10.31 -12.19
C ARG A 252 1.19 -11.66 -12.20
N TRP A 253 0.08 -11.78 -11.48
CA TRP A 253 -0.71 -13.02 -11.46
C TRP A 253 -1.26 -13.40 -12.84
N VAL A 254 -1.85 -12.43 -13.55
CA VAL A 254 -2.40 -12.65 -14.89
C VAL A 254 -1.28 -13.05 -15.88
N ARG A 255 -0.09 -12.44 -15.78
CA ARG A 255 1.09 -12.85 -16.55
C ARG A 255 1.42 -14.31 -16.29
N ASP A 256 1.54 -14.72 -15.02
CA ASP A 256 1.91 -16.07 -14.64
C ASP A 256 0.86 -17.08 -15.14
N TYR A 257 -0.43 -16.72 -15.05
CA TYR A 257 -1.53 -17.52 -15.63
C TYR A 257 -1.40 -17.69 -17.14
N VAL A 258 -1.19 -16.59 -17.87
CA VAL A 258 -1.09 -16.62 -19.33
C VAL A 258 0.14 -17.41 -19.79
N GLN A 259 1.28 -17.27 -19.11
CA GLN A 259 2.50 -18.03 -19.41
C GLN A 259 2.32 -19.55 -19.25
N VAL A 260 1.43 -20.00 -18.35
CA VAL A 260 1.21 -21.42 -18.08
C VAL A 260 0.04 -22.01 -18.85
N LYS A 261 -1.02 -21.24 -19.07
CA LYS A 261 -2.31 -21.72 -19.59
C LYS A 261 -2.64 -21.25 -21.01
N ALA A 262 -1.95 -20.24 -21.51
CA ALA A 262 -2.16 -19.69 -22.84
C ALA A 262 -0.82 -19.29 -23.45
N GLU A 263 -0.77 -19.17 -24.79
CA GLU A 263 0.39 -18.63 -25.50
C GLU A 263 0.06 -17.19 -25.95
N GLY A 264 0.89 -16.22 -25.55
CA GLY A 264 0.89 -14.90 -26.15
C GLY A 264 0.37 -13.76 -25.25
N LYS A 265 -0.60 -13.00 -25.76
CA LYS A 265 -1.01 -11.70 -25.25
C LYS A 265 -2.10 -11.79 -24.18
N ILE A 266 -2.01 -10.97 -23.14
CA ILE A 266 -3.07 -10.82 -22.14
C ILE A 266 -4.27 -10.12 -22.79
N THR A 267 -5.39 -10.84 -22.89
CA THR A 267 -6.68 -10.33 -23.34
C THR A 267 -7.63 -10.17 -22.16
N ALA A 268 -8.76 -9.48 -22.36
CA ALA A 268 -9.79 -9.33 -21.31
C ALA A 268 -10.31 -10.68 -20.82
N GLU A 269 -10.51 -11.65 -21.72
CA GLU A 269 -10.99 -12.99 -21.37
C GLU A 269 -9.98 -13.76 -20.51
N LEU A 270 -8.70 -13.73 -20.89
CA LEU A 270 -7.64 -14.38 -20.09
C LEU A 270 -7.46 -13.69 -18.74
N ALA A 271 -7.55 -12.36 -18.68
CA ALA A 271 -7.50 -11.60 -17.44
C ALA A 271 -8.70 -11.94 -16.53
N ASP A 272 -9.93 -12.01 -17.07
CA ASP A 272 -11.13 -12.39 -16.30
C ASP A 272 -10.98 -13.80 -15.71
N HIS A 273 -10.56 -14.79 -16.50
CA HIS A 273 -10.33 -16.15 -16.01
C HIS A 273 -9.24 -16.21 -14.92
N ALA A 274 -8.12 -15.51 -15.13
CA ALA A 274 -7.02 -15.50 -14.17
C ALA A 274 -7.46 -14.83 -12.83
N LEU A 275 -8.20 -13.73 -12.89
CA LEU A 275 -8.67 -13.02 -11.72
C LEU A 275 -9.80 -13.76 -10.98
N ALA A 276 -10.64 -14.49 -11.73
CA ALA A 276 -11.63 -15.40 -11.14
C ALA A 276 -11.00 -16.52 -10.30
N MET A 277 -9.79 -17.00 -10.66
CA MET A 277 -9.06 -17.98 -9.83
C MET A 277 -8.56 -17.37 -8.49
N LEU A 278 -8.39 -16.06 -8.41
CA LEU A 278 -8.12 -15.35 -7.14
C LEU A 278 -9.41 -15.00 -6.39
N GLU A 279 -10.58 -15.42 -6.91
CA GLU A 279 -11.91 -15.09 -6.38
C GLU A 279 -12.19 -13.58 -6.31
N ILE A 280 -11.48 -12.82 -7.16
CA ILE A 280 -11.71 -11.39 -7.32
C ILE A 280 -12.80 -11.20 -8.37
N ASP A 281 -13.91 -10.61 -7.96
CA ASP A 281 -15.03 -10.38 -8.86
C ASP A 281 -14.84 -9.13 -9.75
N ARG A 282 -15.82 -8.87 -10.62
CA ARG A 282 -15.76 -7.75 -11.59
C ARG A 282 -15.68 -6.37 -10.96
N ASP A 283 -16.13 -6.22 -9.73
CA ASP A 283 -16.03 -4.98 -8.96
C ASP A 283 -14.75 -4.93 -8.12
N GLY A 284 -13.84 -5.90 -8.27
CA GLY A 284 -12.58 -5.97 -7.52
C GLY A 284 -12.72 -6.48 -6.08
N PHE A 285 -13.86 -7.04 -5.69
CA PHE A 285 -14.02 -7.66 -4.37
C PHE A 285 -13.31 -8.99 -4.30
N ASP A 286 -12.54 -9.17 -3.23
CA ASP A 286 -12.01 -10.45 -2.83
C ASP A 286 -12.96 -11.18 -1.85
N GLN A 287 -12.54 -12.34 -1.38
CA GLN A 287 -13.29 -13.12 -0.38
C GLN A 287 -13.53 -12.36 0.92
N TRP A 288 -12.57 -11.55 1.36
CA TRP A 288 -12.66 -10.82 2.62
C TRP A 288 -13.69 -9.71 2.54
N ASP A 289 -13.72 -8.95 1.45
CA ASP A 289 -14.71 -7.90 1.25
C ASP A 289 -16.13 -8.47 1.24
N LYS A 290 -16.34 -9.59 0.52
CA LYS A 290 -17.62 -10.30 0.51
C LYS A 290 -18.01 -10.74 1.92
N ARG A 291 -17.08 -11.37 2.64
CA ARG A 291 -17.29 -11.85 4.00
C ARG A 291 -17.58 -10.71 4.99
N ILE A 292 -16.95 -9.54 4.82
CA ILE A 292 -17.24 -8.34 5.63
C ILE A 292 -18.70 -7.92 5.44
N ILE A 293 -19.13 -7.76 4.19
CA ILE A 293 -20.49 -7.32 3.85
C ILE A 293 -21.51 -8.35 4.29
N GLU A 294 -21.30 -9.64 4.01
CA GLU A 294 -22.17 -10.75 4.44
C GLU A 294 -22.31 -10.80 5.96
N THR A 295 -21.20 -10.70 6.68
CA THR A 295 -21.20 -10.69 8.15
C THR A 295 -21.96 -9.50 8.70
N LEU A 296 -21.72 -8.32 8.14
CA LEU A 296 -22.40 -7.08 8.56
C LEU A 296 -23.92 -7.18 8.33
N ILE A 297 -24.34 -7.71 7.21
CA ILE A 297 -25.77 -7.81 6.86
C ILE A 297 -26.44 -8.96 7.62
N HIS A 298 -25.87 -10.17 7.58
CA HIS A 298 -26.55 -11.35 8.12
C HIS A 298 -26.39 -11.55 9.62
N LYS A 299 -25.21 -11.21 10.20
CA LYS A 299 -24.97 -11.38 11.64
C LYS A 299 -25.32 -10.14 12.47
N PHE A 300 -25.20 -8.96 11.88
CA PHE A 300 -25.42 -7.69 12.58
C PHE A 300 -26.59 -6.87 12.01
N ASN A 301 -27.45 -7.48 11.19
CA ASN A 301 -28.64 -6.83 10.60
C ASN A 301 -28.33 -5.50 9.88
N GLY A 302 -27.17 -5.42 9.24
CA GLY A 302 -26.68 -4.21 8.55
C GLY A 302 -25.98 -3.19 9.44
N GLY A 303 -25.84 -3.45 10.73
CA GLY A 303 -25.16 -2.59 11.70
C GLY A 303 -26.13 -1.64 12.44
N PRO A 304 -25.58 -0.72 13.27
CA PRO A 304 -24.18 -0.42 13.46
C PRO A 304 -23.40 -1.46 14.30
N VAL A 305 -22.16 -1.74 13.94
CA VAL A 305 -21.28 -2.67 14.67
C VAL A 305 -19.88 -2.09 14.85
N GLY A 306 -19.31 -2.27 16.05
CA GLY A 306 -17.94 -1.85 16.35
C GLY A 306 -16.90 -2.64 15.55
N LEU A 307 -15.75 -2.02 15.25
CA LEU A 307 -14.67 -2.64 14.47
C LEU A 307 -14.20 -3.96 15.09
N SER A 308 -13.94 -3.98 16.40
CA SER A 308 -13.45 -5.17 17.09
C SER A 308 -14.46 -6.32 17.04
N SER A 309 -15.76 -6.04 17.18
CA SER A 309 -16.82 -7.06 17.09
C SER A 309 -16.94 -7.63 15.69
N LEU A 310 -16.82 -6.77 14.66
CA LEU A 310 -16.83 -7.18 13.27
C LEU A 310 -15.59 -8.05 12.95
N ALA A 311 -14.40 -7.63 13.40
CA ALA A 311 -13.15 -8.33 13.21
C ALA A 311 -13.19 -9.75 13.81
N VAL A 312 -13.65 -9.88 15.06
CA VAL A 312 -13.84 -11.19 15.72
C VAL A 312 -14.83 -12.05 14.96
N ALA A 313 -15.95 -11.49 14.50
CA ALA A 313 -16.98 -12.25 13.77
C ALA A 313 -16.50 -12.77 12.40
N ILE A 314 -15.53 -12.09 11.79
CA ILE A 314 -14.91 -12.46 10.51
C ILE A 314 -13.71 -13.39 10.74
N GLY A 315 -13.04 -13.29 11.89
CA GLY A 315 -11.82 -14.03 12.22
C GLY A 315 -10.56 -13.35 11.67
N GLU A 316 -10.51 -12.01 11.66
CA GLU A 316 -9.39 -11.21 11.20
C GLU A 316 -9.01 -10.14 12.26
N GLU A 317 -7.83 -9.56 12.15
CA GLU A 317 -7.40 -8.47 13.02
C GLU A 317 -8.13 -7.15 12.68
N ALA A 318 -8.50 -6.39 13.70
CA ALA A 318 -9.19 -5.12 13.55
C ALA A 318 -8.40 -4.10 12.71
N GLY A 319 -7.06 -4.07 12.90
CA GLY A 319 -6.16 -3.22 12.12
C GLY A 319 -6.18 -3.54 10.63
N THR A 320 -6.16 -4.83 10.27
CA THR A 320 -6.24 -5.29 8.88
C THR A 320 -7.54 -4.85 8.22
N LEU A 321 -8.67 -5.02 8.90
CA LEU A 321 -9.95 -4.55 8.36
C LEU A 321 -9.95 -3.04 8.13
N GLU A 322 -9.45 -2.27 9.09
CA GLU A 322 -9.46 -0.81 9.03
C GLU A 322 -8.52 -0.24 7.97
N GLU A 323 -7.37 -0.88 7.74
CA GLU A 323 -6.34 -0.35 6.85
C GLU A 323 -6.41 -0.90 5.43
N VAL A 324 -6.91 -2.12 5.25
CA VAL A 324 -6.88 -2.82 3.96
C VAL A 324 -8.26 -2.86 3.29
N ASN A 325 -9.29 -3.32 4.00
CA ASN A 325 -10.59 -3.59 3.39
C ASN A 325 -11.55 -2.40 3.47
N GLU A 326 -11.70 -1.80 4.67
CA GLU A 326 -12.66 -0.70 4.86
C GLU A 326 -12.47 0.50 3.93
N PRO A 327 -11.23 0.97 3.64
CA PRO A 327 -11.07 2.15 2.80
C PRO A 327 -11.70 1.98 1.41
N TYR A 328 -11.54 0.81 0.82
CA TYR A 328 -12.15 0.48 -0.47
C TYR A 328 -13.68 0.36 -0.37
N LEU A 329 -14.17 -0.38 0.62
CA LEU A 329 -15.60 -0.59 0.83
C LEU A 329 -16.34 0.73 1.15
N ILE A 330 -15.67 1.67 1.83
CA ILE A 330 -16.22 3.00 2.12
C ILE A 330 -16.22 3.86 0.84
N MET A 331 -15.11 3.87 0.09
CA MET A 331 -14.98 4.64 -1.14
C MET A 331 -16.04 4.25 -2.17
N GLU A 332 -16.26 2.95 -2.36
CA GLU A 332 -17.28 2.42 -3.27
C GLU A 332 -18.69 2.47 -2.68
N GLY A 333 -18.82 3.02 -1.46
CA GLY A 333 -20.10 3.25 -0.83
C GLY A 333 -20.86 1.99 -0.41
N TYR A 334 -20.15 0.90 -0.06
CA TYR A 334 -20.76 -0.33 0.47
C TYR A 334 -20.95 -0.29 1.98
N ILE A 335 -20.04 0.38 2.69
CA ILE A 335 -20.15 0.59 4.14
C ILE A 335 -19.99 2.06 4.50
N LYS A 336 -20.58 2.46 5.64
CA LYS A 336 -20.40 3.79 6.24
C LYS A 336 -19.83 3.64 7.64
N ARG A 337 -18.95 4.57 8.03
CA ARG A 337 -18.53 4.75 9.44
C ARG A 337 -19.47 5.74 10.10
N THR A 338 -20.04 5.34 11.22
CA THR A 338 -20.84 6.20 12.10
C THR A 338 -20.20 6.23 13.50
N PRO A 339 -20.58 7.16 14.38
CA PRO A 339 -20.10 7.16 15.77
C PRO A 339 -20.40 5.86 16.52
N GLN A 340 -21.49 5.14 16.15
CA GLN A 340 -21.86 3.86 16.75
C GLN A 340 -21.15 2.65 16.11
N GLY A 341 -20.55 2.82 14.94
CA GLY A 341 -19.86 1.73 14.24
C GLY A 341 -20.08 1.70 12.74
N ARG A 342 -19.84 0.54 12.16
CA ARG A 342 -19.94 0.27 10.71
C ARG A 342 -21.37 -0.11 10.35
N VAL A 343 -21.86 0.45 9.25
CA VAL A 343 -23.22 0.23 8.75
C VAL A 343 -23.16 -0.12 7.27
N ALA A 344 -23.89 -1.16 6.87
CA ALA A 344 -24.07 -1.52 5.46
C ALA A 344 -24.98 -0.50 4.75
N THR A 345 -24.61 -0.10 3.56
CA THR A 345 -25.40 0.79 2.71
C THR A 345 -26.35 0.01 1.81
N ALA A 346 -27.23 0.71 1.11
CA ALA A 346 -28.09 0.10 0.09
C ALA A 346 -27.29 -0.63 -1.01
N ASN A 347 -26.07 -0.15 -1.34
CA ASN A 347 -25.18 -0.79 -2.32
C ASN A 347 -24.71 -2.17 -1.82
N ALA A 348 -24.42 -2.31 -0.54
CA ALA A 348 -24.03 -3.60 0.04
C ALA A 348 -25.15 -4.65 -0.08
N TYR A 349 -26.37 -4.26 0.20
CA TYR A 349 -27.53 -5.15 0.02
C TYR A 349 -27.74 -5.53 -1.46
N LYS A 350 -27.67 -4.56 -2.37
CA LYS A 350 -27.77 -4.81 -3.82
C LYS A 350 -26.68 -5.76 -4.32
N LYS A 351 -25.45 -5.63 -3.81
CA LYS A 351 -24.32 -6.49 -4.15
C LYS A 351 -24.57 -7.95 -3.80
N LEU A 352 -25.27 -8.22 -2.71
CA LEU A 352 -25.68 -9.56 -2.30
C LEU A 352 -27.04 -9.99 -2.90
N GLY A 353 -27.63 -9.21 -3.79
CA GLY A 353 -28.95 -9.50 -4.36
C GLY A 353 -30.13 -9.35 -3.36
N LEU A 354 -29.89 -8.65 -2.25
CA LEU A 354 -30.85 -8.41 -1.19
C LEU A 354 -31.57 -7.06 -1.33
N LYS A 355 -32.80 -6.97 -0.84
CA LYS A 355 -33.49 -5.69 -0.72
C LYS A 355 -32.98 -4.94 0.51
N PRO A 356 -32.58 -3.67 0.38
CA PRO A 356 -32.19 -2.87 1.55
C PRO A 356 -33.41 -2.66 2.47
N PRO A 357 -33.23 -2.67 3.81
CA PRO A 357 -34.31 -2.38 4.74
C PRO A 357 -34.83 -0.95 4.54
N ALA A 358 -36.13 -0.75 4.84
CA ALA A 358 -36.75 0.58 4.78
C ALA A 358 -36.06 1.50 5.81
N GLY A 359 -35.26 2.45 5.35
CA GLY A 359 -34.40 3.30 6.18
C GLY A 359 -32.92 3.25 5.82
N ALA A 360 -32.46 2.25 5.05
CA ALA A 360 -31.11 2.23 4.45
C ALA A 360 -31.03 3.12 3.20
N GLN A 361 -32.03 3.94 2.93
CA GLN A 361 -32.10 4.81 1.77
C GLN A 361 -31.28 6.10 1.99
N GLN A 362 -30.39 6.31 1.03
CA GLN A 362 -29.92 7.60 0.51
C GLN A 362 -29.63 8.72 1.52
N GLU A 363 -28.35 8.84 1.86
CA GLU A 363 -27.69 10.13 1.89
C GLU A 363 -26.34 9.96 1.17
N LEU A 364 -26.40 10.07 -0.14
CA LEU A 364 -25.30 10.46 -1.00
C LEU A 364 -25.46 11.96 -1.22
N LEU A 365 -24.83 12.76 -0.43
CA LEU A 365 -24.38 14.11 -0.74
C LEU A 365 -22.99 14.32 -0.15
#